data_06088996045302ea212035a4e7661251
#
_entry.id   06088996045302ea212035a4e7661251
#
_cell.length_a   1.000
_cell.length_b   1.000
_cell.length_c   1.000
_cell.angle_alpha   90.00
_cell.angle_beta   90.00
_cell.angle_gamma   90.00
#
_symmetry.space_group_name_H-M   'P 1'
#
loop_
_entity.id
_entity.type
_entity.pdbx_description
1 polymer ?
#
loop_
_entity_poly.entity_id
_entity_poly.type
_entity_poly.pdbx_seq_one_letter_code
_entity_poly.pdbx_strand_id
1 'polypeptide(L)'
;MPICINRRGDIFEQFIEIPEEQIESCSLQYPLTHALIVARSVNGFLLLYNTWKKHWELAGGMLEEGESLRECALREMLEETNQIPDKIQFMGLMKFVLASGRTEYGGLYCAFIEKERPFEENAEAKEIVFWDQAAPIGYIDEIDQQLLNYYPLLR
;
A
#
# COMPACT_ATOMS: atom_id res chain seq x y z
N MET A 1 19.26 0.40 11.11
CA MET A 1 18.63 1.70 10.75
C MET A 1 17.26 1.44 10.14
N PRO A 2 16.21 2.07 10.62
CA PRO A 2 14.91 1.98 9.97
C PRO A 2 14.94 2.62 8.58
N ILE A 3 14.06 2.17 7.70
CA ILE A 3 13.95 2.73 6.35
C ILE A 3 13.26 4.09 6.41
N CYS A 4 12.18 4.18 7.19
CA CYS A 4 11.38 5.41 7.28
C CYS A 4 10.54 5.41 8.55
N ILE A 5 10.23 6.60 9.06
CA ILE A 5 9.36 6.79 10.22
C ILE A 5 8.33 7.85 9.83
N ASN A 6 7.04 7.59 10.08
CA ASN A 6 6.01 8.58 9.80
C ASN A 6 5.73 9.46 11.03
N ARG A 7 4.94 10.52 10.85
CA ARG A 7 4.67 11.49 11.93
C ARG A 7 3.91 10.88 13.12
N ARG A 8 3.26 9.72 12.93
CA ARG A 8 2.58 9.03 14.02
C ARG A 8 3.51 8.16 14.85
N GLY A 9 4.76 8.02 14.40
CA GLY A 9 5.76 7.22 15.08
C GLY A 9 5.80 5.76 14.65
N ASP A 10 5.09 5.38 13.59
CA ASP A 10 5.22 4.05 13.02
C ASP A 10 6.53 3.97 12.23
N ILE A 11 7.21 2.84 12.34
CA ILE A 11 8.52 2.64 11.74
C ILE A 11 8.44 1.55 10.68
N PHE A 12 8.81 1.90 9.45
CA PHE A 12 9.09 0.92 8.41
C PHE A 12 10.54 0.48 8.58
N GLU A 13 10.71 -0.70 9.19
CA GLU A 13 12.02 -1.12 9.66
C GLU A 13 12.83 -1.86 8.62
N GLN A 14 12.19 -2.76 7.85
CA GLN A 14 12.89 -3.67 6.95
C GLN A 14 11.99 -4.07 5.80
N PHE A 15 12.60 -4.27 4.63
CA PHE A 15 11.94 -4.84 3.47
C PHE A 15 12.58 -6.19 3.16
N ILE A 16 11.74 -7.23 2.99
CA ILE A 16 12.19 -8.60 2.80
C ILE A 16 11.73 -9.09 1.42
N GLU A 17 12.67 -9.31 0.53
CA GLU A 17 12.37 -9.84 -0.79
C GLU A 17 12.29 -11.36 -0.73
N ILE A 18 11.09 -11.88 -0.98
CA ILE A 18 10.84 -13.32 -1.13
C ILE A 18 9.85 -13.53 -2.28
N PRO A 19 9.86 -14.70 -2.94
CA PRO A 19 8.82 -15.02 -3.90
C PRO A 19 7.45 -15.11 -3.21
N GLU A 20 6.41 -14.71 -3.92
CA GLU A 20 5.05 -14.72 -3.36
C GLU A 20 4.61 -16.11 -2.89
N GLU A 21 4.97 -17.16 -3.65
CA GLU A 21 4.63 -18.54 -3.32
C GLU A 21 5.30 -19.04 -2.03
N GLN A 22 6.28 -18.30 -1.50
CA GLN A 22 6.96 -18.68 -0.25
C GLN A 22 6.38 -17.99 0.98
N ILE A 23 5.38 -17.12 0.83
CA ILE A 23 4.82 -16.37 1.97
C ILE A 23 4.29 -17.31 3.04
N GLU A 24 3.51 -18.32 2.65
CA GLU A 24 2.89 -19.25 3.61
C GLU A 24 3.90 -20.19 4.25
N SER A 25 5.00 -20.50 3.56
CA SER A 25 6.01 -21.42 4.07
C SER A 25 7.11 -20.73 4.85
N CYS A 26 7.24 -19.40 4.76
CA CYS A 26 8.27 -18.71 5.51
C CYS A 26 7.89 -18.61 6.98
N SER A 27 8.89 -18.73 7.83
CA SER A 27 8.69 -18.63 9.28
C SER A 27 8.80 -17.17 9.69
N LEU A 28 7.67 -16.53 9.95
CA LEU A 28 7.64 -15.14 10.38
C LEU A 28 7.55 -15.07 11.91
N GLN A 29 8.36 -14.20 12.50
CA GLN A 29 8.42 -14.01 13.94
C GLN A 29 7.21 -13.24 14.47
N TYR A 30 6.59 -12.40 13.63
CA TYR A 30 5.48 -11.55 14.01
C TYR A 30 4.30 -11.77 13.05
N PRO A 31 3.08 -11.32 13.40
CA PRO A 31 1.91 -11.53 12.55
C PRO A 31 2.03 -10.84 11.19
N LEU A 32 1.52 -11.48 10.16
CA LEU A 32 1.29 -10.90 8.84
C LEU A 32 -0.13 -10.35 8.83
N THR A 33 -0.30 -9.03 8.78
CA THR A 33 -1.57 -8.40 9.11
C THR A 33 -2.27 -7.72 7.95
N HIS A 34 -1.54 -7.25 6.92
CA HIS A 34 -2.14 -6.37 5.92
C HIS A 34 -1.39 -6.43 4.59
N ALA A 35 -2.00 -5.82 3.57
CA ALA A 35 -1.39 -5.61 2.28
C ALA A 35 -1.51 -4.15 1.89
N LEU A 36 -0.48 -3.62 1.24
CA LEU A 36 -0.49 -2.31 0.60
C LEU A 36 -0.20 -2.47 -0.88
N ILE A 37 -0.71 -1.55 -1.68
CA ILE A 37 -0.52 -1.61 -3.12
C ILE A 37 -0.11 -0.25 -3.67
N VAL A 38 1.05 -0.21 -4.34
CA VAL A 38 1.50 0.96 -5.09
C VAL A 38 1.01 0.78 -6.51
N ALA A 39 -0.07 1.47 -6.85
CA ALA A 39 -0.68 1.40 -8.16
C ALA A 39 -0.45 2.70 -8.91
N ARG A 40 -0.30 2.59 -10.23
CA ARG A 40 -0.24 3.78 -11.07
C ARG A 40 -0.92 3.56 -12.39
N SER A 41 -1.33 4.67 -13.00
CA SER A 41 -1.76 4.76 -14.39
C SER A 41 -0.72 5.58 -15.15
N VAL A 42 -1.02 5.86 -16.42
CA VAL A 42 -0.17 6.80 -17.20
C VAL A 42 -0.15 8.19 -16.60
N ASN A 43 -1.14 8.54 -15.78
CA ASN A 43 -1.24 9.88 -15.17
C ASN A 43 -0.51 10.01 -13.84
N GLY A 44 -0.18 8.90 -13.18
CA GLY A 44 0.56 8.96 -11.93
C GLY A 44 0.18 7.88 -10.93
N PHE A 45 0.66 8.05 -9.72
CA PHE A 45 0.43 7.10 -8.62
C PHE A 45 -0.94 7.31 -7.98
N LEU A 46 -1.65 6.23 -7.74
CA LEU A 46 -2.95 6.27 -7.07
C LEU A 46 -2.76 6.49 -5.57
N LEU A 47 -3.32 7.57 -5.07
CA LEU A 47 -3.39 7.86 -3.65
C LEU A 47 -4.83 8.20 -3.28
N LEU A 48 -5.21 7.87 -2.06
CA LEU A 48 -6.52 8.24 -1.52
C LEU A 48 -6.37 9.16 -0.33
N TYR A 49 -7.33 10.07 -0.14
CA TYR A 49 -7.32 10.96 1.01
C TYR A 49 -8.14 10.34 2.14
N ASN A 50 -7.46 10.02 3.24
CA ASN A 50 -8.08 9.47 4.44
C ASN A 50 -8.47 10.62 5.36
N THR A 51 -9.79 10.85 5.53
CA THR A 51 -10.30 11.97 6.32
C THR A 51 -10.08 11.80 7.82
N TRP A 52 -9.96 10.57 8.29
CA TRP A 52 -9.72 10.29 9.70
C TRP A 52 -8.29 10.62 10.09
N LYS A 53 -7.33 10.17 9.24
CA LYS A 53 -5.90 10.41 9.47
C LYS A 53 -5.44 11.75 8.89
N LYS A 54 -6.25 12.38 8.03
CA LYS A 54 -5.97 13.68 7.41
C LYS A 54 -4.69 13.66 6.60
N HIS A 55 -4.54 12.64 5.76
CA HIS A 55 -3.40 12.53 4.86
C HIS A 55 -3.75 11.71 3.61
N TRP A 56 -2.90 11.82 2.61
CA TRP A 56 -2.92 10.94 1.45
C TRP A 56 -2.16 9.67 1.76
N GLU A 57 -2.66 8.55 1.26
CA GLU A 57 -2.07 7.25 1.52
C GLU A 57 -2.30 6.29 0.35
N LEU A 58 -1.56 5.17 0.36
CA LEU A 58 -1.77 4.08 -0.57
C LEU A 58 -3.04 3.31 -0.22
N ALA A 59 -3.62 2.65 -1.23
CA ALA A 59 -4.68 1.68 -0.98
C ALA A 59 -4.11 0.45 -0.27
N GLY A 60 -4.91 -0.13 0.61
CA GLY A 60 -4.54 -1.31 1.36
C GLY A 60 -5.34 -1.44 2.63
N GLY A 61 -5.15 -2.54 3.33
CA GLY A 61 -5.84 -2.77 4.58
C GLY A 61 -5.59 -4.15 5.14
N MET A 62 -6.37 -4.50 6.14
CA MET A 62 -6.18 -5.70 6.93
C MET A 62 -6.65 -6.96 6.20
N LEU A 63 -5.89 -8.04 6.38
CA LEU A 63 -6.28 -9.36 5.90
C LEU A 63 -7.56 -9.82 6.59
N GLU A 64 -8.47 -10.37 5.81
CA GLU A 64 -9.63 -11.08 6.33
C GLU A 64 -9.31 -12.57 6.44
N GLU A 65 -10.06 -13.27 7.29
CA GLU A 65 -9.86 -14.70 7.49
C GLU A 65 -9.99 -15.46 6.17
N GLY A 66 -9.02 -16.31 5.87
CA GLY A 66 -9.01 -17.11 4.65
C GLY A 66 -8.57 -16.37 3.41
N GLU A 67 -8.21 -15.09 3.53
CA GLU A 67 -7.80 -14.25 2.41
C GLU A 67 -6.29 -14.30 2.21
N SER A 68 -5.85 -14.41 0.96
CA SER A 68 -4.43 -14.25 0.64
C SER A 68 -4.06 -12.76 0.63
N LEU A 69 -2.76 -12.46 0.73
CA LEU A 69 -2.30 -11.08 0.61
C LEU A 69 -2.74 -10.45 -0.73
N ARG A 70 -2.63 -11.20 -1.82
CA ARG A 70 -3.03 -10.71 -3.15
C ARG A 70 -4.52 -10.39 -3.19
N GLU A 71 -5.36 -11.28 -2.67
CA GLU A 71 -6.80 -11.04 -2.59
C GLU A 71 -7.12 -9.81 -1.73
N CYS A 72 -6.40 -9.65 -0.63
CA CYS A 72 -6.54 -8.48 0.24
C CYS A 72 -6.20 -7.19 -0.50
N ALA A 73 -5.07 -7.15 -1.19
CA ALA A 73 -4.65 -5.96 -1.94
C ALA A 73 -5.68 -5.56 -2.99
N LEU A 74 -6.18 -6.54 -3.76
CA LEU A 74 -7.17 -6.28 -4.80
C LEU A 74 -8.51 -5.84 -4.23
N ARG A 75 -8.96 -6.48 -3.15
CA ARG A 75 -10.23 -6.14 -2.49
C ARG A 75 -10.19 -4.74 -1.92
N GLU A 76 -9.14 -4.42 -1.17
CA GLU A 76 -9.00 -3.09 -0.55
C GLU A 76 -8.90 -1.98 -1.60
N MET A 77 -8.15 -2.21 -2.67
CA MET A 77 -8.03 -1.23 -3.74
C MET A 77 -9.38 -0.95 -4.39
N LEU A 78 -10.17 -1.99 -4.63
CA LEU A 78 -11.52 -1.84 -5.21
C LEU A 78 -12.45 -1.11 -4.23
N GLU A 79 -12.47 -1.53 -2.97
CA GLU A 79 -13.34 -0.92 -1.95
C GLU A 79 -13.02 0.54 -1.70
N GLU A 80 -11.73 0.88 -1.62
CA GLU A 80 -11.32 2.24 -1.26
C GLU A 80 -11.27 3.19 -2.44
N THR A 81 -10.95 2.70 -3.65
CA THR A 81 -10.67 3.58 -4.79
C THR A 81 -11.52 3.31 -6.03
N ASN A 82 -12.27 2.23 -6.05
CA ASN A 82 -13.01 1.73 -7.21
C ASN A 82 -12.12 1.41 -8.41
N GLN A 83 -10.84 1.13 -8.18
CA GLN A 83 -9.91 0.78 -9.25
C GLN A 83 -9.65 -0.71 -9.30
N ILE A 84 -9.42 -1.21 -10.51
CA ILE A 84 -9.07 -2.60 -10.77
C ILE A 84 -7.80 -2.57 -11.62
N PRO A 85 -6.69 -3.19 -11.14
CA PRO A 85 -5.46 -3.18 -11.93
C PRO A 85 -5.49 -4.21 -13.05
N ASP A 86 -4.78 -3.92 -14.12
CA ASP A 86 -4.59 -4.84 -15.24
C ASP A 86 -3.39 -5.77 -14.99
N LYS A 87 -2.43 -5.29 -14.22
CA LYS A 87 -1.25 -6.08 -13.81
C LYS A 87 -0.98 -5.82 -12.34
N ILE A 88 -0.62 -6.88 -11.62
CA ILE A 88 -0.24 -6.79 -10.22
C ILE A 88 0.93 -7.73 -9.95
N GLN A 89 1.91 -7.24 -9.20
CA GLN A 89 3.14 -7.95 -8.88
C GLN A 89 3.43 -7.84 -7.41
N PHE A 90 3.74 -8.98 -6.78
CA PHE A 90 4.22 -8.99 -5.40
C PHE A 90 5.66 -8.49 -5.34
N MET A 91 5.94 -7.54 -4.44
CA MET A 91 7.28 -6.94 -4.31
C MET A 91 8.07 -7.51 -3.13
N GLY A 92 7.42 -7.83 -2.03
CA GLY A 92 8.06 -8.34 -0.83
C GLY A 92 7.24 -8.08 0.42
N LEU A 93 7.82 -8.44 1.55
CA LEU A 93 7.22 -8.19 2.87
C LEU A 93 7.86 -6.97 3.52
N MET A 94 7.02 -6.19 4.18
CA MET A 94 7.44 -5.02 4.95
C MET A 94 7.34 -5.38 6.44
N LYS A 95 8.39 -5.04 7.20
CA LYS A 95 8.34 -5.17 8.66
C LYS A 95 8.10 -3.79 9.26
N PHE A 96 7.08 -3.70 10.12
CA PHE A 96 6.73 -2.46 10.79
C PHE A 96 6.82 -2.62 12.30
N VAL A 97 7.34 -1.58 12.96
CA VAL A 97 7.22 -1.42 14.41
C VAL A 97 6.29 -0.23 14.62
N LEU A 98 5.08 -0.51 15.10
CA LEU A 98 4.06 0.53 15.26
C LEU A 98 4.35 1.40 16.48
N ALA A 99 3.80 2.61 16.49
CA ALA A 99 3.94 3.53 17.62
C ALA A 99 3.47 2.91 18.94
N SER A 100 2.52 1.96 18.86
CA SER A 100 2.06 1.19 20.02
C SER A 100 3.10 0.22 20.58
N GLY A 101 4.18 -0.03 19.85
CA GLY A 101 5.20 -1.01 20.20
C GLY A 101 4.99 -2.38 19.56
N ARG A 102 3.84 -2.60 18.90
CA ARG A 102 3.57 -3.87 18.23
C ARG A 102 4.35 -3.98 16.92
N THR A 103 4.92 -5.15 16.67
CA THR A 103 5.61 -5.45 15.42
C THR A 103 4.74 -6.33 14.55
N GLU A 104 4.72 -6.04 13.25
CA GLU A 104 3.92 -6.79 12.30
C GLU A 104 4.55 -6.77 10.92
N TYR A 105 4.08 -7.67 10.05
CA TYR A 105 4.47 -7.68 8.63
C TYR A 105 3.28 -7.32 7.77
N GLY A 106 3.56 -6.67 6.64
CA GLY A 106 2.60 -6.44 5.57
C GLY A 106 3.19 -6.87 4.24
N GLY A 107 2.33 -7.16 3.27
CA GLY A 107 2.77 -7.45 1.90
C GLY A 107 2.68 -6.21 1.03
N LEU A 108 3.68 -5.99 0.19
CA LEU A 108 3.69 -4.89 -0.77
C LEU A 108 3.48 -5.42 -2.18
N TYR A 109 2.49 -4.85 -2.85
CA TYR A 109 2.22 -5.10 -4.26
C TYR A 109 2.43 -3.83 -5.07
N CYS A 110 2.80 -3.99 -6.34
CA CYS A 110 2.78 -2.91 -7.32
C CYS A 110 1.83 -3.29 -8.44
N ALA A 111 1.12 -2.31 -8.99
CA ALA A 111 0.08 -2.55 -9.97
C ALA A 111 0.03 -1.46 -11.03
N PHE A 112 -0.44 -1.83 -12.23
CA PHE A 112 -0.68 -0.88 -13.30
C PHE A 112 -2.15 -0.89 -13.69
N ILE A 113 -2.71 0.30 -13.83
CA ILE A 113 -4.11 0.53 -14.21
C ILE A 113 -4.11 1.13 -15.60
N GLU A 114 -4.61 0.37 -16.60
CA GLU A 114 -4.73 0.88 -17.97
C GLU A 114 -5.90 1.84 -18.09
N LYS A 115 -7.03 1.52 -17.46
CA LYS A 115 -8.25 2.30 -17.56
C LYS A 115 -8.67 2.76 -16.19
N GLU A 116 -8.53 4.06 -15.92
CA GLU A 116 -9.00 4.68 -14.69
C GLU A 116 -10.53 4.62 -14.63
N ARG A 117 -11.06 4.22 -13.49
CA ARG A 117 -12.49 4.15 -13.25
C ARG A 117 -12.93 5.33 -12.41
N PRO A 118 -14.20 5.77 -12.53
CA PRO A 118 -14.72 6.85 -11.69
C PRO A 118 -14.61 6.48 -10.21
N PHE A 119 -14.23 7.47 -9.40
CA PHE A 119 -14.19 7.30 -7.96
C PHE A 119 -15.57 7.54 -7.36
N GLU A 120 -15.90 6.77 -6.32
CA GLU A 120 -17.06 7.00 -5.49
C GLU A 120 -16.61 7.13 -4.03
N GLU A 121 -17.03 8.20 -3.37
CA GLU A 121 -16.70 8.44 -1.96
C GLU A 121 -17.19 7.28 -1.10
N ASN A 122 -16.39 6.91 -0.10
CA ASN A 122 -16.71 5.80 0.81
C ASN A 122 -16.29 6.17 2.25
N ALA A 123 -16.43 5.22 3.18
CA ALA A 123 -16.18 5.49 4.59
C ALA A 123 -14.73 5.88 4.91
N GLU A 124 -13.77 5.41 4.12
CA GLU A 124 -12.35 5.68 4.37
C GLU A 124 -11.79 6.77 3.47
N ALA A 125 -12.20 6.81 2.21
CA ALA A 125 -11.65 7.71 1.21
C ALA A 125 -12.65 8.76 0.77
N LYS A 126 -12.27 10.02 0.89
CA LYS A 126 -13.07 11.15 0.42
C LYS A 126 -12.80 11.47 -1.04
N GLU A 127 -11.57 11.29 -1.49
CA GLU A 127 -11.18 11.51 -2.87
C GLU A 127 -9.93 10.68 -3.20
N ILE A 128 -9.67 10.54 -4.48
CA ILE A 128 -8.43 9.92 -4.97
C ILE A 128 -7.72 10.90 -5.91
N VAL A 129 -6.44 10.64 -6.13
CA VAL A 129 -5.63 11.34 -7.11
C VAL A 129 -4.74 10.33 -7.82
N PHE A 130 -4.48 10.57 -9.10
CA PHE A 130 -3.37 9.94 -9.80
C PHE A 130 -2.26 10.99 -9.83
N TRP A 131 -1.31 10.85 -8.92
CA TRP A 131 -0.35 11.89 -8.60
C TRP A 131 0.90 11.77 -9.44
N ASP A 132 1.29 12.87 -10.08
CA ASP A 132 2.47 12.94 -10.94
C ASP A 132 3.78 13.20 -10.17
N GLN A 133 3.70 13.24 -8.84
CA GLN A 133 4.80 13.55 -7.92
C GLN A 133 5.29 15.01 -8.00
N ALA A 134 4.61 15.85 -8.75
CA ALA A 134 4.95 17.27 -8.89
C ALA A 134 3.88 18.21 -8.33
N ALA A 135 2.60 17.88 -8.55
CA ALA A 135 1.50 18.69 -8.07
C ALA A 135 1.45 18.69 -6.53
N PRO A 136 1.26 19.86 -5.90
CA PRO A 136 1.10 19.91 -4.44
C PRO A 136 -0.30 19.41 -4.05
N ILE A 137 -0.37 18.23 -3.45
CA ILE A 137 -1.65 17.64 -3.05
C ILE A 137 -1.90 17.71 -1.54
N GLY A 138 -0.90 18.14 -0.77
CA GLY A 138 -0.98 18.17 0.68
C GLY A 138 -0.14 17.09 1.33
N TYR A 139 -0.46 16.77 2.57
CA TYR A 139 0.36 15.85 3.35
C TYR A 139 0.15 14.39 2.93
N ILE A 140 1.25 13.72 2.65
CA ILE A 140 1.28 12.29 2.32
C ILE A 140 1.97 11.57 3.47
N ASP A 141 1.42 10.44 3.91
CA ASP A 141 2.10 9.60 4.91
C ASP A 141 3.52 9.29 4.44
N GLU A 142 4.51 9.52 5.29
CA GLU A 142 5.91 9.41 4.90
C GLU A 142 6.30 7.99 4.48
N ILE A 143 5.75 6.99 5.14
CA ILE A 143 6.03 5.60 4.79
C ILE A 143 5.43 5.29 3.41
N ASP A 144 4.17 5.67 3.19
CA ASP A 144 3.50 5.41 1.92
C ASP A 144 4.20 6.15 0.77
N GLN A 145 4.66 7.37 1.00
CA GLN A 145 5.42 8.09 0.00
C GLN A 145 6.75 7.41 -0.31
N GLN A 146 7.44 6.88 0.72
CA GLN A 146 8.66 6.12 0.54
C GLN A 146 8.42 4.87 -0.32
N LEU A 147 7.27 4.21 -0.12
CA LEU A 147 6.94 2.99 -0.85
C LEU A 147 6.75 3.20 -2.35
N LEU A 148 6.47 4.42 -2.80
CA LEU A 148 6.39 4.72 -4.24
C LEU A 148 7.71 4.39 -4.95
N ASN A 149 8.83 4.47 -4.24
CA ASN A 149 10.15 4.18 -4.80
C ASN A 149 10.35 2.69 -5.11
N TYR A 150 9.48 1.83 -4.61
CA TYR A 150 9.55 0.39 -4.89
C TYR A 150 8.88 0.01 -6.20
N TYR A 151 8.16 0.95 -6.81
CA TYR A 151 7.52 0.68 -8.09
C TYR A 151 8.60 0.41 -9.15
N PRO A 152 8.56 -0.75 -9.83
CA PRO A 152 9.58 -1.07 -10.80
C PRO A 152 9.51 -0.14 -12.00
N LEU A 153 10.69 0.25 -12.51
CA LEU A 153 10.74 1.01 -13.75
C LEU A 153 10.24 0.11 -14.88
N LEU A 154 9.10 0.46 -15.43
CA LEU A 154 8.55 -0.24 -16.58
C LEU A 154 9.34 0.15 -17.82
N ARG A 155 9.78 -0.85 -18.55
CA ARG A 155 10.55 -0.68 -19.78
C ARG A 155 9.74 -1.10 -20.98
#